data_0aa437c9cdd6ffa63ab02e57494a3772
#
_entry.id   0aa437c9cdd6ffa63ab02e57494a3772
#
_cell.length_a   1.000
_cell.length_b   1.000
_cell.length_c   1.000
_cell.angle_alpha   90.00
_cell.angle_beta   90.00
_cell.angle_gamma   90.00
#
_symmetry.space_group_name_H-M   'P 1'
#
loop_
_entity.id
_entity.type
_entity.pdbx_description
1 polymer ?
#
loop_
_entity_poly.entity_id
_entity_poly.type
_entity_poly.pdbx_seq_one_letter_code
_entity_poly.pdbx_strand_id
1 'polypeptide(L)'
;MYNDELSALLRRRLDAEQKEFRNWLVRQPAEEILKHARQYAVREDIIAIAECNDLPDKQTEALLKMQRPLEAVYAEFQRRAPYYDGVVLESLEACAGKAAKQDREQRPSIREQLKAGVKEQAQTPPKREKGQER
;
A
#
# COMPACT_ATOMS: atom_id res chain seq x y z
N MET A 1 -34.78 2.55 -3.99
CA MET A 1 -35.72 3.24 -3.15
C MET A 1 -35.21 3.33 -1.75
N TYR A 2 -35.84 2.62 -0.81
CA TYR A 2 -35.36 2.67 0.56
C TYR A 2 -33.90 2.28 0.64
N ASN A 3 -33.54 1.22 -0.09
CA ASN A 3 -32.17 0.74 -0.15
C ASN A 3 -31.23 1.81 -0.67
N ASP A 4 -31.67 2.49 -1.73
CA ASP A 4 -30.85 3.56 -2.32
C ASP A 4 -30.69 4.73 -1.38
N GLU A 5 -31.74 5.04 -0.63
CA GLU A 5 -31.67 6.14 0.32
C GLU A 5 -30.72 5.82 1.48
N LEU A 6 -30.77 4.59 1.97
CA LEU A 6 -29.88 4.18 3.04
C LEU A 6 -28.44 4.17 2.57
N SER A 7 -28.20 3.66 1.37
CA SER A 7 -26.86 3.63 0.82
C SER A 7 -26.32 5.04 0.64
N ALA A 8 -27.15 5.95 0.17
CA ALA A 8 -26.75 7.34 -0.01
C ALA A 8 -26.44 8.01 1.32
N LEU A 9 -27.25 7.72 2.34
CA LEU A 9 -27.00 8.26 3.67
C LEU A 9 -25.68 7.75 4.22
N LEU A 10 -25.44 6.46 4.07
CA LEU A 10 -24.19 5.89 4.58
C LEU A 10 -22.99 6.50 3.88
N ARG A 11 -23.08 6.64 2.54
CA ARG A 11 -21.98 7.23 1.80
C ARG A 11 -21.69 8.65 2.27
N ARG A 12 -22.73 9.44 2.45
CA ARG A 12 -22.53 10.81 2.93
C ARG A 12 -21.93 10.83 4.33
N ARG A 13 -22.34 9.86 5.15
CA ARG A 13 -21.78 9.78 6.50
C ARG A 13 -20.32 9.42 6.47
N LEU A 14 -19.95 8.45 5.61
CA LEU A 14 -18.54 8.06 5.48
C LEU A 14 -17.71 9.20 4.90
N ASP A 15 -18.24 9.89 3.89
CA ASP A 15 -17.55 11.04 3.30
C ASP A 15 -17.31 12.14 4.33
N ALA A 16 -18.32 12.43 5.14
CA ALA A 16 -18.19 13.46 6.15
C ALA A 16 -17.12 13.10 7.19
N GLU A 17 -17.11 11.86 7.59
CA GLU A 17 -16.12 11.39 8.56
C GLU A 17 -14.71 11.47 7.99
N GLN A 18 -14.56 11.10 6.73
CA GLN A 18 -13.26 11.17 6.07
C GLN A 18 -12.81 12.62 5.91
N LYS A 19 -13.76 13.51 5.62
CA LYS A 19 -13.45 14.92 5.48
C LYS A 19 -12.93 15.50 6.80
N GLU A 20 -13.55 15.11 7.90
CA GLU A 20 -13.07 15.52 9.21
C GLU A 20 -11.64 15.03 9.46
N PHE A 21 -11.40 13.78 9.13
CA PHE A 21 -10.09 13.20 9.32
C PHE A 21 -9.06 13.93 8.46
N ARG A 22 -9.42 14.19 7.20
CA ARG A 22 -8.53 14.91 6.29
C ARG A 22 -8.22 16.31 6.81
N ASN A 23 -9.26 17.02 7.28
CA ASN A 23 -9.06 18.37 7.80
C ASN A 23 -8.12 18.38 9.00
N TRP A 24 -8.25 17.37 9.84
CA TRP A 24 -7.33 17.25 10.97
C TRP A 24 -5.92 16.91 10.48
N LEU A 25 -5.82 15.98 9.56
CA LEU A 25 -4.54 15.47 9.10
C LEU A 25 -3.69 16.54 8.43
N VAL A 26 -4.31 17.36 7.58
CA VAL A 26 -3.53 18.35 6.83
C VAL A 26 -2.96 19.45 7.73
N ARG A 27 -3.44 19.53 8.98
CA ARG A 27 -2.90 20.49 9.94
C ARG A 27 -1.77 19.93 10.76
N GLN A 28 -1.43 18.66 10.55
CA GLN A 28 -0.40 18.02 11.32
C GLN A 28 0.96 18.24 10.69
N PRO A 29 2.04 18.10 11.49
CA PRO A 29 3.38 18.15 10.90
C PRO A 29 3.57 17.04 9.88
N ALA A 30 4.52 17.24 8.97
CA ALA A 30 4.74 16.31 7.87
C ALA A 30 4.94 14.87 8.38
N GLU A 31 5.67 14.71 9.47
CA GLU A 31 5.90 13.38 10.00
C GLU A 31 4.62 12.68 10.44
N GLU A 32 3.70 13.45 11.03
CA GLU A 32 2.42 12.88 11.44
C GLU A 32 1.57 12.53 10.23
N ILE A 33 1.62 13.38 9.19
CA ILE A 33 0.90 13.08 7.96
C ILE A 33 1.36 11.76 7.38
N LEU A 34 2.68 11.55 7.35
CA LEU A 34 3.22 10.31 6.82
C LEU A 34 2.79 9.09 7.63
N LYS A 35 2.72 9.23 8.95
CA LYS A 35 2.29 8.13 9.80
C LYS A 35 0.85 7.71 9.52
N HIS A 36 0.01 8.65 9.12
CA HIS A 36 -1.41 8.39 8.90
C HIS A 36 -1.79 8.26 7.43
N ALA A 37 -0.78 8.33 6.54
CA ALA A 37 -1.08 8.32 5.10
C ALA A 37 -1.77 7.03 4.67
N ARG A 38 -1.32 5.89 5.19
CA ARG A 38 -1.93 4.62 4.84
C ARG A 38 -3.37 4.55 5.35
N GLN A 39 -3.58 5.02 6.57
CA GLN A 39 -4.93 5.04 7.13
C GLN A 39 -5.86 5.86 6.25
N TYR A 40 -5.39 7.02 5.82
CA TYR A 40 -6.19 7.86 4.94
C TYR A 40 -6.52 7.15 3.64
N ALA A 41 -5.52 6.52 3.03
CA ALA A 41 -5.70 5.83 1.75
C ALA A 41 -6.66 4.66 1.87
N VAL A 42 -6.53 3.86 2.93
CA VAL A 42 -7.42 2.73 3.13
C VAL A 42 -8.84 3.21 3.36
N ARG A 43 -9.02 4.30 4.10
CA ARG A 43 -10.35 4.85 4.34
C ARG A 43 -10.99 5.32 3.03
N GLU A 44 -10.19 5.89 2.12
CA GLU A 44 -10.69 6.24 0.79
C GLU A 44 -11.14 4.98 0.03
N ASP A 45 -10.37 3.91 0.15
CA ASP A 45 -10.75 2.66 -0.49
C ASP A 45 -12.04 2.10 0.08
N ILE A 46 -12.21 2.19 1.40
CA ILE A 46 -13.43 1.71 2.04
C ILE A 46 -14.63 2.44 1.47
N ILE A 47 -14.52 3.76 1.33
CA ILE A 47 -15.62 4.56 0.78
C ILE A 47 -15.91 4.16 -0.66
N ALA A 48 -14.86 4.00 -1.47
CA ALA A 48 -15.03 3.65 -2.87
C ALA A 48 -15.71 2.28 -3.01
N ILE A 49 -15.31 1.33 -2.18
CA ILE A 49 -15.88 -0.01 -2.24
C ILE A 49 -17.33 0.02 -1.76
N ALA A 50 -17.61 0.83 -0.75
CA ALA A 50 -18.97 0.97 -0.24
C ALA A 50 -19.90 1.56 -1.30
N GLU A 51 -19.37 2.42 -2.16
CA GLU A 51 -20.18 3.00 -3.24
C GLU A 51 -20.57 1.96 -4.28
N CYS A 52 -19.73 0.95 -4.45
CA CYS A 52 -19.94 -0.06 -5.50
C CYS A 52 -20.64 -1.30 -4.99
N ASN A 53 -20.90 -1.41 -3.70
CA ASN A 53 -21.45 -2.62 -3.12
C ASN A 53 -22.56 -2.27 -2.14
N ASP A 54 -23.74 -2.83 -2.37
CA ASP A 54 -24.88 -2.58 -1.49
C ASP A 54 -24.87 -3.58 -0.35
N LEU A 55 -25.03 -3.06 0.85
CA LEU A 55 -25.21 -3.90 2.02
C LEU A 55 -26.69 -4.10 2.26
N PRO A 56 -27.07 -5.21 2.93
CA PRO A 56 -28.45 -5.34 3.35
C PRO A 56 -28.88 -4.16 4.22
N ASP A 57 -30.17 -3.82 4.14
CA ASP A 57 -30.68 -2.64 4.82
C ASP A 57 -30.37 -2.61 6.31
N LYS A 58 -30.52 -3.75 6.96
CA LYS A 58 -30.30 -3.81 8.41
C LYS A 58 -28.84 -3.54 8.76
N GLN A 59 -27.93 -4.00 7.91
CA GLN A 59 -26.52 -3.74 8.14
C GLN A 59 -26.17 -2.28 7.89
N THR A 60 -26.75 -1.69 6.86
CA THR A 60 -26.56 -0.28 6.59
C THR A 60 -27.10 0.56 7.75
N GLU A 61 -28.27 0.22 8.24
CA GLU A 61 -28.85 0.93 9.38
C GLU A 61 -27.96 0.81 10.61
N ALA A 62 -27.39 -0.37 10.83
CA ALA A 62 -26.50 -0.58 11.96
C ALA A 62 -25.27 0.31 11.89
N LEU A 63 -24.68 0.40 10.70
CA LEU A 63 -23.53 1.27 10.52
C LEU A 63 -23.90 2.74 10.72
N LEU A 64 -25.09 3.14 10.24
CA LEU A 64 -25.54 4.52 10.40
C LEU A 64 -25.76 4.88 11.85
N LYS A 65 -26.04 3.91 12.70
CA LYS A 65 -26.23 4.17 14.13
C LYS A 65 -24.91 4.35 14.86
N MET A 66 -23.81 3.95 14.25
CA MET A 66 -22.51 4.15 14.86
C MET A 66 -22.11 5.61 14.80
N GLN A 67 -21.37 6.03 15.80
CA GLN A 67 -20.89 7.40 15.83
C GLN A 67 -19.82 7.63 14.77
N ARG A 68 -18.95 6.66 14.56
CA ARG A 68 -17.88 6.75 13.59
C ARG A 68 -17.78 5.44 12.80
N PRO A 69 -18.69 5.26 11.84
CA PRO A 69 -18.70 4.00 11.09
C PRO A 69 -17.44 3.78 10.25
N LEU A 70 -16.87 4.83 9.67
CA LEU A 70 -15.66 4.67 8.87
C LEU A 70 -14.50 4.21 9.73
N GLU A 71 -14.36 4.80 10.91
CA GLU A 71 -13.32 4.38 11.85
C GLU A 71 -13.51 2.93 12.25
N ALA A 72 -14.76 2.52 12.47
CA ALA A 72 -15.06 1.16 12.87
C ALA A 72 -14.69 0.17 11.76
N VAL A 73 -15.00 0.50 10.52
CA VAL A 73 -14.66 -0.37 9.39
C VAL A 73 -13.14 -0.43 9.22
N TYR A 74 -12.46 0.69 9.38
CA TYR A 74 -11.02 0.68 9.30
C TYR A 74 -10.40 -0.21 10.38
N ALA A 75 -10.93 -0.15 11.60
CA ALA A 75 -10.43 -1.00 12.67
C ALA A 75 -10.63 -2.47 12.34
N GLU A 76 -11.78 -2.80 11.74
CA GLU A 76 -12.06 -4.16 11.32
C GLU A 76 -11.08 -4.58 10.23
N PHE A 77 -10.80 -3.69 9.29
CA PHE A 77 -9.83 -3.97 8.24
C PHE A 77 -8.45 -4.29 8.83
N GLN A 78 -8.03 -3.51 9.81
CA GLN A 78 -6.72 -3.75 10.43
C GLN A 78 -6.65 -5.13 11.06
N ARG A 79 -7.74 -5.57 11.67
CA ARG A 79 -7.76 -6.90 12.28
C ARG A 79 -7.68 -8.01 11.24
N ARG A 80 -8.17 -7.75 10.03
CA ARG A 80 -8.26 -8.76 8.98
C ARG A 80 -7.09 -8.75 8.02
N ALA A 81 -6.19 -7.79 8.13
CA ALA A 81 -5.14 -7.60 7.15
C ALA A 81 -3.74 -7.98 7.63
N PRO A 82 -3.58 -9.02 8.46
CA PRO A 82 -2.23 -9.45 8.79
C PRO A 82 -1.48 -9.99 7.58
N TYR A 83 -2.20 -10.46 6.57
CA TYR A 83 -1.56 -10.96 5.35
C TYR A 83 -1.13 -9.86 4.41
N TYR A 84 -1.36 -8.60 4.76
CA TYR A 84 -0.83 -7.50 3.97
C TYR A 84 0.69 -7.59 3.87
N ASP A 85 1.33 -7.86 5.00
CA ASP A 85 2.78 -8.02 5.01
C ASP A 85 3.19 -9.21 4.17
N GLY A 86 2.37 -10.26 4.15
CA GLY A 86 2.63 -11.42 3.32
C GLY A 86 2.62 -11.08 1.84
N VAL A 87 1.65 -10.27 1.41
CA VAL A 87 1.58 -9.87 0.02
C VAL A 87 2.79 -9.02 -0.36
N VAL A 88 3.20 -8.13 0.54
CA VAL A 88 4.39 -7.31 0.30
C VAL A 88 5.62 -8.20 0.17
N LEU A 89 5.77 -9.17 1.06
CA LEU A 89 6.90 -10.10 1.00
C LEU A 89 6.88 -10.89 -0.30
N GLU A 90 5.71 -11.40 -0.68
CA GLU A 90 5.58 -12.13 -1.94
C GLU A 90 5.97 -11.26 -3.12
N SER A 91 5.58 -9.98 -3.08
CA SER A 91 5.92 -9.04 -4.14
C SER A 91 7.43 -8.82 -4.22
N LEU A 92 8.06 -8.67 -3.06
CA LEU A 92 9.51 -8.53 -3.02
C LEU A 92 10.19 -9.75 -3.61
N GLU A 93 9.74 -10.92 -3.20
CA GLU A 93 10.35 -12.16 -3.67
C GLU A 93 10.14 -12.36 -5.17
N ALA A 94 8.95 -12.08 -5.65
CA ALA A 94 8.65 -12.21 -7.07
C ALA A 94 9.49 -11.24 -7.90
N CYS A 95 9.59 -10.01 -7.44
CA CYS A 95 10.35 -9.00 -8.18
C CYS A 95 11.84 -9.34 -8.15
N ALA A 96 12.35 -9.76 -6.99
CA ALA A 96 13.75 -10.13 -6.87
C ALA A 96 14.07 -11.33 -7.74
N GLY A 97 13.14 -12.31 -7.81
CA GLY A 97 13.35 -13.46 -8.66
C GLY A 97 13.40 -13.11 -10.13
N LYS A 98 12.50 -12.21 -10.55
CA LYS A 98 12.51 -11.77 -11.94
C LYS A 98 13.78 -11.01 -12.28
N ALA A 99 14.21 -10.14 -11.37
CA ALA A 99 15.41 -9.36 -11.58
C ALA A 99 16.63 -10.25 -11.69
N ALA A 100 16.71 -11.25 -10.82
CA ALA A 100 17.84 -12.20 -10.85
C ALA A 100 17.84 -12.99 -12.14
N LYS A 101 16.65 -13.39 -12.60
CA LYS A 101 16.56 -14.14 -13.85
C LYS A 101 16.99 -13.30 -15.04
N GLN A 102 16.52 -12.05 -15.10
CA GLN A 102 16.89 -11.16 -16.18
C GLN A 102 18.38 -10.90 -16.19
N ASP A 103 18.97 -10.75 -15.01
CA ASP A 103 20.38 -10.51 -14.93
C ASP A 103 21.18 -11.70 -15.49
N ARG A 104 20.74 -12.92 -15.18
CA ARG A 104 21.42 -14.10 -15.69
C ARG A 104 21.27 -14.24 -17.21
N GLU A 105 20.12 -13.85 -17.74
CA GLU A 105 19.87 -14.00 -19.17
C GLU A 105 20.54 -12.94 -20.02
N GLN A 106 20.68 -11.74 -19.48
CA GLN A 106 21.18 -10.61 -20.26
C GLN A 106 22.67 -10.39 -20.09
N ARG A 107 23.29 -11.03 -19.12
CA ARG A 107 24.70 -10.83 -18.82
C ARG A 107 25.39 -12.15 -18.65
N PRO A 108 26.71 -12.18 -18.85
CA PRO A 108 27.47 -13.36 -18.45
C PRO A 108 27.28 -13.64 -16.97
N SER A 109 27.50 -14.84 -16.55
CA SER A 109 27.35 -15.19 -15.15
C SER A 109 28.20 -14.26 -14.29
N ILE A 110 27.79 -14.11 -13.04
CA ILE A 110 28.56 -13.30 -12.10
C ILE A 110 29.98 -13.79 -11.99
N ARG A 111 30.16 -15.12 -12.05
CA ARG A 111 31.48 -15.70 -12.00
C ARG A 111 32.34 -15.24 -13.16
N GLU A 112 31.75 -15.20 -14.34
CA GLU A 112 32.46 -14.72 -15.52
C GLU A 112 32.80 -13.25 -15.41
N GLN A 113 31.86 -12.48 -14.89
CA GLN A 113 32.08 -11.05 -14.68
C GLN A 113 33.20 -10.81 -13.67
N LEU A 114 33.19 -11.59 -12.61
CA LEU A 114 34.24 -11.47 -11.60
C LEU A 114 35.61 -11.80 -12.17
N LYS A 115 35.69 -12.84 -12.99
CA LYS A 115 36.95 -13.20 -13.62
C LYS A 115 37.42 -12.05 -14.53
N ALA A 116 36.51 -11.50 -15.32
CA ALA A 116 36.87 -10.40 -16.19
C ALA A 116 37.30 -9.18 -15.37
N GLY A 117 36.53 -8.90 -14.30
CA GLY A 117 36.85 -7.77 -13.44
C GLY A 117 38.20 -7.95 -12.76
N VAL A 118 38.50 -9.12 -12.32
CA VAL A 118 39.77 -9.37 -11.69
C VAL A 118 40.91 -9.13 -12.67
N LYS A 119 40.75 -9.63 -13.90
CA LYS A 119 41.74 -9.39 -14.91
C LYS A 119 41.93 -7.90 -15.20
N GLU A 120 40.84 -7.19 -15.32
CA GLU A 120 40.90 -5.75 -15.56
C GLU A 120 41.52 -5.02 -14.39
N GLN A 121 41.18 -5.43 -13.20
CA GLN A 121 41.73 -4.77 -12.02
C GLN A 121 43.21 -5.07 -11.84
N ALA A 122 43.64 -6.23 -12.30
CA ALA A 122 45.05 -6.52 -12.28
C ALA A 122 45.81 -5.61 -13.22
N GLN A 123 45.16 -5.14 -14.26
CA GLN A 123 45.75 -4.22 -15.23
C GLN A 123 45.58 -2.77 -14.89
N THR A 124 44.44 -2.45 -14.31
CA THR A 124 44.10 -1.07 -13.98
C THR A 124 43.60 -1.02 -12.55
N PRO A 125 43.79 0.13 -11.89
CA PRO A 125 43.26 0.27 -10.53
C PRO A 125 41.72 0.21 -10.53
N PRO A 126 41.15 -0.28 -9.46
CA PRO A 126 39.70 -0.34 -9.36
C PRO A 126 39.11 1.03 -9.30
N LYS A 127 38.01 1.12 -9.76
CA LYS A 127 37.28 2.31 -9.68
C LYS A 127 35.87 2.08 -9.33
N ARG A 128 35.50 1.64 -9.17
CA ARG A 128 34.37 1.53 -8.89
C ARG A 128 33.63 1.93 -8.08
N GLU A 129 33.48 2.01 -8.08
CA GLU A 129 32.90 2.09 -7.75
C GLU A 129 32.25 2.29 -7.31
N LYS A 130 32.06 2.31 -7.29
CA LYS A 130 31.38 2.26 -7.44
C LYS A 130 30.74 1.88 -7.43
N GLY A 131 30.73 1.77 -7.42
CA GLY A 131 30.15 1.29 -7.87
C GLY A 131 29.63 0.71 -7.79
N GLN A 132 29.32 0.49 -7.69
CA GLN A 132 28.99 -0.11 -8.02
C GLN A 132 28.53 -0.45 -7.69
N GLU A 133 28.46 -0.52 -7.57
CA GLU A 133 28.18 -0.96 -7.72
C GLU A 133 27.69 -0.90 -7.41
N ARG A 134 27.47 -0.88 -7.32
CA ARG A 134 27.09 -0.87 -7.47
C ARG A 134 26.59 -0.66 -7.32
#